data_74a64262725eae22b4759aa3e0e95683
#
_entry.id   74a64262725eae22b4759aa3e0e95683
#
_cell.length_a   1.000
_cell.length_b   1.000
_cell.length_c   1.000
_cell.angle_alpha   90.00
_cell.angle_beta   90.00
_cell.angle_gamma   90.00
#
_symmetry.space_group_name_H-M   'P 1'
#
loop_
_entity.id
_entity.type
_entity.pdbx_description
1 polymer ?
#
loop_
_entity_poly.entity_id
_entity_poly.type
_entity_poly.pdbx_seq_one_letter_code
_entity_poly.pdbx_strand_id
1 'polypeptide(L)'
;MKTFAVLVTLWLSGILAISAQEDNNSRYIEVTGSSETEIIPDEIHFMITIKEYWQEEFEKKSKPEDYQTKVPVNEIEHNLMSALKQAGIAPSDIQTKEVGDYWRERGKDFLISKTFDIKLQNPDQINRIIQTVNTKGIQSMNIGELKNKDLQEYRKQGKIEALKAARQKADYLVAAMGQKLGNVLRIVEPEERSFSYF
;
A
#
# COMPACT_ATOMS: atom_id res chain seq x y z
N MET A 1 -67.18 10.86 38.13
CA MET A 1 -66.59 11.89 37.25
C MET A 1 -65.09 11.86 37.16
N LYS A 2 -64.34 11.40 38.18
CA LYS A 2 -62.86 11.36 38.16
C LYS A 2 -62.25 10.22 37.26
N THR A 3 -62.97 9.11 37.12
CA THR A 3 -62.51 7.96 36.27
C THR A 3 -62.69 8.18 34.76
N PHE A 4 -63.62 9.06 34.38
CA PHE A 4 -63.86 9.33 32.98
C PHE A 4 -62.79 10.28 32.37
N ALA A 5 -62.20 11.16 33.16
CA ALA A 5 -61.15 12.07 32.77
C ALA A 5 -59.80 11.37 32.51
N VAL A 6 -59.51 10.29 33.26
CA VAL A 6 -58.29 9.50 33.09
C VAL A 6 -58.27 8.67 31.79
N LEU A 7 -59.44 8.15 31.38
CA LEU A 7 -59.58 7.38 30.13
C LEU A 7 -59.46 8.26 28.89
N VAL A 8 -59.90 9.51 28.92
CA VAL A 8 -59.78 10.46 27.78
C VAL A 8 -58.33 10.95 27.61
N THR A 9 -57.57 11.12 28.69
CA THR A 9 -56.15 11.49 28.63
C THR A 9 -55.29 10.37 28.08
N LEU A 10 -55.60 9.09 28.36
CA LEU A 10 -54.85 7.96 27.80
C LEU A 10 -55.11 7.77 26.29
N TRP A 11 -56.27 8.16 25.79
CA TRP A 11 -56.59 8.11 24.34
C TRP A 11 -55.92 9.24 23.55
N LEU A 12 -55.68 10.39 24.15
CA LEU A 12 -55.03 11.52 23.48
C LEU A 12 -53.52 11.35 23.33
N SER A 13 -52.86 10.57 24.20
CA SER A 13 -51.43 10.30 24.14
C SER A 13 -51.04 9.25 23.06
N GLY A 14 -52.00 8.49 22.53
CA GLY A 14 -51.78 7.51 21.49
C GLY A 14 -51.70 8.06 20.06
N ILE A 15 -52.10 9.34 19.83
CA ILE A 15 -52.21 9.93 18.48
C ILE A 15 -50.93 10.68 18.06
N LEU A 16 -49.97 10.91 18.97
CA LEU A 16 -48.75 11.66 18.66
C LEU A 16 -47.57 10.81 18.22
N ALA A 17 -47.72 9.49 18.04
CA ALA A 17 -46.66 8.57 17.67
C ALA A 17 -46.66 8.16 16.15
N ILE A 18 -47.47 8.81 15.31
CA ILE A 18 -47.60 8.45 13.88
C ILE A 18 -47.11 9.61 13.02
N SER A 19 -45.87 10.02 13.14
CA SER A 19 -45.33 11.03 12.25
C SER A 19 -43.81 10.92 12.10
N ALA A 20 -43.29 9.74 11.84
CA ALA A 20 -41.92 9.57 11.39
C ALA A 20 -41.80 8.33 10.50
N GLN A 21 -42.74 8.15 9.59
CA GLN A 21 -42.51 7.32 8.44
C GLN A 21 -42.08 8.29 7.33
N GLU A 22 -40.77 8.49 7.18
CA GLU A 22 -40.23 9.10 5.98
C GLU A 22 -40.85 8.38 4.78
N ASP A 23 -41.64 9.12 4.01
CA ASP A 23 -42.26 8.66 2.79
C ASP A 23 -41.13 8.39 1.76
N ASN A 24 -40.51 7.24 1.89
CA ASN A 24 -39.41 6.76 1.05
C ASN A 24 -39.91 6.34 -0.34
N ASN A 25 -40.94 7.03 -0.84
CA ASN A 25 -41.55 6.79 -2.14
C ASN A 25 -40.81 7.53 -3.28
N SER A 26 -39.62 8.05 -3.02
CA SER A 26 -38.77 8.65 -4.04
C SER A 26 -38.21 7.54 -4.93
N ARG A 27 -38.55 7.60 -6.24
CA ARG A 27 -37.92 6.70 -7.23
C ARG A 27 -36.49 7.15 -7.43
N TYR A 28 -35.54 6.31 -7.08
CA TYR A 28 -34.11 6.58 -7.25
C TYR A 28 -33.38 5.41 -7.88
N ILE A 29 -32.24 5.68 -8.48
CA ILE A 29 -31.28 4.68 -8.93
C ILE A 29 -29.99 4.87 -8.15
N GLU A 30 -29.40 3.79 -7.67
CA GLU A 30 -28.10 3.77 -7.05
C GLU A 30 -27.08 3.11 -7.99
N VAL A 31 -25.97 3.77 -8.23
CA VAL A 31 -24.91 3.30 -9.12
C VAL A 31 -23.56 3.57 -8.50
N THR A 32 -22.61 2.70 -8.80
CA THR A 32 -21.20 2.89 -8.45
C THR A 32 -20.41 3.17 -9.72
N GLY A 33 -19.56 4.19 -9.68
CA GLY A 33 -18.56 4.47 -10.70
C GLY A 33 -17.17 4.14 -10.18
N SER A 34 -16.30 3.75 -11.09
CA SER A 34 -14.86 3.52 -10.82
C SER A 34 -14.04 4.15 -11.94
N SER A 35 -12.80 4.47 -11.61
CA SER A 35 -11.78 4.86 -12.59
C SER A 35 -10.49 4.15 -12.28
N GLU A 36 -9.65 3.99 -13.27
CA GLU A 36 -8.31 3.43 -13.16
C GLU A 36 -7.33 4.39 -13.81
N THR A 37 -6.21 4.63 -13.15
CA THR A 37 -5.15 5.50 -13.65
C THR A 37 -3.82 4.85 -13.36
N GLU A 38 -3.04 4.60 -14.41
CA GLU A 38 -1.67 4.13 -14.27
C GLU A 38 -0.77 5.32 -13.89
N ILE A 39 -0.03 5.17 -12.78
CA ILE A 39 0.86 6.20 -12.26
C ILE A 39 2.28 5.67 -12.28
N ILE A 40 3.15 6.32 -13.04
CA ILE A 40 4.57 6.01 -13.06
C ILE A 40 5.22 6.67 -11.83
N PRO A 41 5.91 5.92 -10.96
CA PRO A 41 6.59 6.51 -9.82
C PRO A 41 7.77 7.38 -10.29
N ASP A 42 7.99 8.51 -9.62
CA ASP A 42 9.15 9.38 -9.80
C ASP A 42 10.20 9.18 -8.68
N GLU A 43 9.86 8.39 -7.67
CA GLU A 43 10.75 7.97 -6.60
C GLU A 43 10.44 6.52 -6.21
N ILE A 44 11.48 5.68 -6.21
CA ILE A 44 11.42 4.26 -5.86
C ILE A 44 12.37 4.04 -4.68
N HIS A 45 11.88 3.50 -3.58
CA HIS A 45 12.68 3.04 -2.46
C HIS A 45 13.04 1.57 -2.66
N PHE A 46 14.31 1.29 -2.95
CA PHE A 46 14.80 -0.06 -3.16
C PHE A 46 15.55 -0.54 -1.92
N MET A 47 15.01 -1.56 -1.28
CA MET A 47 15.53 -2.09 -0.03
C MET A 47 16.53 -3.20 -0.31
N ILE A 48 17.75 -3.09 0.23
CA ILE A 48 18.76 -4.14 0.20
C ILE A 48 19.13 -4.51 1.63
N THR A 49 18.94 -5.77 1.98
CA THR A 49 19.36 -6.32 3.26
C THR A 49 20.61 -7.17 3.04
N ILE A 50 21.68 -6.82 3.76
CA ILE A 50 22.90 -7.61 3.84
C ILE A 50 22.98 -8.34 5.17
N LYS A 51 23.68 -9.47 5.20
CA LYS A 51 23.86 -10.28 6.38
C LYS A 51 25.24 -10.91 6.37
N GLU A 52 25.89 -10.98 7.53
CA GLU A 52 27.10 -11.78 7.73
C GLU A 52 26.88 -13.22 7.30
N TYR A 53 27.89 -13.84 6.79
CA TYR A 53 27.84 -15.24 6.35
C TYR A 53 29.17 -15.94 6.62
N TRP A 54 29.15 -17.26 6.55
CA TRP A 54 30.37 -18.05 6.60
C TRP A 54 30.87 -18.31 5.20
N GLN A 55 32.17 -18.09 4.96
CA GLN A 55 32.77 -18.23 3.63
C GLN A 55 32.55 -19.66 3.07
N GLU A 56 32.60 -20.63 3.92
CA GLU A 56 32.45 -22.06 3.62
C GLU A 56 31.03 -22.45 3.17
N GLU A 57 30.00 -21.59 3.42
CA GLU A 57 28.64 -21.82 2.92
C GLU A 57 28.57 -21.92 1.38
N PHE A 58 29.51 -21.29 0.71
CA PHE A 58 29.60 -21.29 -0.76
C PHE A 58 30.56 -22.34 -1.32
N GLU A 59 31.13 -23.20 -0.48
CA GLU A 59 32.04 -24.28 -0.88
C GLU A 59 31.28 -25.58 -1.03
N LYS A 60 31.46 -26.28 -2.16
CA LYS A 60 30.66 -27.47 -2.55
C LYS A 60 30.71 -28.67 -1.59
N LYS A 61 31.64 -28.71 -0.66
CA LYS A 61 31.87 -29.88 0.23
C LYS A 61 31.85 -29.53 1.71
N SER A 62 31.63 -28.29 2.09
CA SER A 62 31.63 -27.85 3.48
C SER A 62 30.32 -28.21 4.17
N LYS A 63 30.42 -28.68 5.42
CA LYS A 63 29.29 -28.92 6.29
C LYS A 63 29.19 -27.79 7.32
N PRO A 64 28.00 -27.49 7.88
CA PRO A 64 27.84 -26.43 8.88
C PRO A 64 28.78 -26.52 10.09
N GLU A 65 29.21 -27.75 10.48
CA GLU A 65 30.16 -27.96 11.54
C GLU A 65 31.59 -27.53 11.20
N ASP A 66 31.93 -27.40 9.91
CA ASP A 66 33.24 -27.00 9.40
C ASP A 66 33.39 -25.48 9.20
N TYR A 67 32.33 -24.72 9.41
CA TYR A 67 32.34 -23.29 9.20
C TYR A 67 33.19 -22.55 10.23
N GLN A 68 34.22 -21.85 9.79
CA GLN A 68 35.19 -21.14 10.64
C GLN A 68 35.41 -19.68 10.23
N THR A 69 35.25 -19.36 8.95
CA THR A 69 35.60 -18.05 8.40
C THR A 69 34.34 -17.17 8.22
N LYS A 70 34.05 -16.36 9.24
CA LYS A 70 32.93 -15.41 9.17
C LYS A 70 33.33 -14.18 8.35
N VAL A 71 32.53 -13.83 7.36
CA VAL A 71 32.66 -12.57 6.61
C VAL A 71 31.83 -11.51 7.34
N PRO A 72 32.49 -10.47 7.88
CA PRO A 72 31.81 -9.47 8.71
C PRO A 72 30.95 -8.52 7.88
N VAL A 73 29.88 -7.99 8.48
CA VAL A 73 28.93 -7.07 7.81
C VAL A 73 29.59 -5.84 7.22
N ASN A 74 30.68 -5.32 7.85
CA ASN A 74 31.38 -4.14 7.33
C ASN A 74 32.10 -4.41 6.01
N GLU A 75 32.61 -5.61 5.79
CA GLU A 75 33.20 -5.98 4.50
C GLU A 75 32.14 -6.11 3.41
N ILE A 76 31.02 -6.72 3.73
CA ILE A 76 29.87 -6.86 2.81
C ILE A 76 29.32 -5.47 2.44
N GLU A 77 29.17 -4.60 3.45
CA GLU A 77 28.74 -3.20 3.27
C GLU A 77 29.70 -2.43 2.35
N HIS A 78 31.01 -2.53 2.58
CA HIS A 78 31.99 -1.88 1.71
C HIS A 78 31.88 -2.33 0.27
N ASN A 79 31.71 -3.63 0.05
CA ASN A 79 31.53 -4.21 -1.29
C ASN A 79 30.22 -3.73 -1.93
N LEU A 80 29.12 -3.70 -1.16
CA LEU A 80 27.84 -3.18 -1.61
C LEU A 80 27.93 -1.70 -2.01
N MET A 81 28.53 -0.85 -1.16
CA MET A 81 28.68 0.58 -1.43
C MET A 81 29.52 0.83 -2.69
N SER A 82 30.55 0.03 -2.89
CA SER A 82 31.38 0.10 -4.11
C SER A 82 30.59 -0.28 -5.36
N ALA A 83 29.78 -1.34 -5.29
CA ALA A 83 28.92 -1.77 -6.38
C ALA A 83 27.81 -0.75 -6.69
N LEU A 84 27.17 -0.17 -5.67
CA LEU A 84 26.17 0.88 -5.84
C LEU A 84 26.76 2.13 -6.51
N LYS A 85 27.97 2.53 -6.10
CA LYS A 85 28.69 3.63 -6.77
C LYS A 85 28.97 3.33 -8.24
N GLN A 86 29.39 2.10 -8.55
CA GLN A 86 29.62 1.65 -9.93
C GLN A 86 28.31 1.62 -10.74
N ALA A 87 27.18 1.28 -10.11
CA ALA A 87 25.85 1.33 -10.72
C ALA A 87 25.32 2.77 -10.91
N GLY A 88 26.09 3.79 -10.45
CA GLY A 88 25.75 5.22 -10.59
C GLY A 88 24.82 5.74 -9.51
N ILE A 89 24.76 5.10 -8.34
CA ILE A 89 23.98 5.57 -7.19
C ILE A 89 24.83 6.52 -6.34
N ALA A 90 24.27 7.69 -6.05
CA ALA A 90 24.94 8.68 -5.19
C ALA A 90 24.88 8.25 -3.73
N PRO A 91 25.92 8.50 -2.92
CA PRO A 91 25.90 8.20 -1.49
C PRO A 91 24.76 8.89 -0.72
N SER A 92 24.33 10.07 -1.18
CA SER A 92 23.19 10.81 -0.62
C SER A 92 21.85 10.08 -0.76
N ASP A 93 21.74 9.17 -1.70
CA ASP A 93 20.52 8.41 -1.98
C ASP A 93 20.49 7.07 -1.23
N ILE A 94 21.48 6.81 -0.38
CA ILE A 94 21.60 5.57 0.39
C ILE A 94 21.42 5.90 1.88
N GLN A 95 20.44 5.26 2.52
CA GLN A 95 20.18 5.39 3.95
C GLN A 95 20.20 4.03 4.64
N THR A 96 20.87 3.93 5.80
CA THR A 96 20.72 2.76 6.66
C THR A 96 19.38 2.88 7.39
N LYS A 97 18.51 1.90 7.24
CA LYS A 97 17.18 1.86 7.89
C LYS A 97 17.21 1.05 9.17
N GLU A 98 17.90 -0.06 9.14
CA GLU A 98 17.87 -1.01 10.23
C GLU A 98 19.25 -1.68 10.38
N VAL A 99 19.62 -1.91 11.63
CA VAL A 99 20.73 -2.78 12.00
C VAL A 99 20.13 -3.81 12.94
N GLY A 100 20.11 -5.07 12.53
CA GLY A 100 19.46 -6.14 13.25
C GLY A 100 20.42 -7.30 13.57
N ASP A 101 20.08 -8.03 14.63
CA ASP A 101 20.71 -9.27 15.00
C ASP A 101 19.82 -10.42 14.56
N TYR A 102 20.40 -11.41 13.89
CA TYR A 102 19.69 -12.66 13.66
C TYR A 102 19.92 -13.63 14.81
N TRP A 103 18.86 -14.31 15.21
CA TRP A 103 18.89 -15.35 16.22
C TRP A 103 19.93 -16.41 15.87
N ARG A 104 20.57 -16.97 16.92
CA ARG A 104 21.53 -18.07 16.78
C ARG A 104 20.91 -19.22 15.99
N GLU A 105 21.32 -19.41 14.77
CA GLU A 105 21.08 -20.65 14.08
C GLU A 105 21.97 -21.73 14.68
N ARG A 106 21.37 -22.74 15.31
CA ARG A 106 22.03 -23.94 15.82
C ARG A 106 23.16 -23.71 16.85
N GLY A 107 23.02 -22.69 17.70
CA GLY A 107 23.94 -22.51 18.85
C GLY A 107 25.29 -21.91 18.52
N LYS A 108 25.51 -21.42 17.30
CA LYS A 108 26.70 -20.66 16.85
C LYS A 108 26.50 -19.15 16.96
N ASP A 109 27.48 -18.38 16.55
CA ASP A 109 27.54 -16.92 16.68
C ASP A 109 26.36 -16.19 16.06
N PHE A 110 26.06 -15.01 16.61
CA PHE A 110 25.13 -14.07 15.99
C PHE A 110 25.66 -13.62 14.64
N LEU A 111 24.77 -13.53 13.64
CA LEU A 111 25.05 -12.92 12.36
C LEU A 111 24.34 -11.58 12.30
N ILE A 112 25.10 -10.51 12.13
CA ILE A 112 24.60 -9.15 12.05
C ILE A 112 24.06 -8.90 10.65
N SER A 113 22.92 -8.20 10.56
CA SER A 113 22.35 -7.73 9.30
C SER A 113 22.21 -6.22 9.29
N LYS A 114 22.22 -5.64 8.11
CA LYS A 114 21.88 -4.23 7.86
C LYS A 114 20.94 -4.13 6.68
N THR A 115 19.95 -3.25 6.79
CA THR A 115 19.04 -2.93 5.70
C THR A 115 19.28 -1.51 5.24
N PHE A 116 19.48 -1.35 3.95
CA PHE A 116 19.65 -0.08 3.27
C PHE A 116 18.42 0.23 2.44
N ASP A 117 18.02 1.50 2.48
CA ASP A 117 17.02 2.09 1.63
C ASP A 117 17.73 2.94 0.57
N ILE A 118 17.57 2.58 -0.67
CA ILE A 118 18.21 3.23 -1.81
C ILE A 118 17.14 3.95 -2.61
N LYS A 119 17.26 5.27 -2.66
CA LYS A 119 16.37 6.13 -3.41
C LYS A 119 16.74 6.11 -4.89
N LEU A 120 15.81 5.66 -5.73
CA LEU A 120 15.97 5.58 -7.17
C LEU A 120 14.93 6.43 -7.89
N GLN A 121 15.24 6.90 -9.09
CA GLN A 121 14.36 7.74 -9.90
C GLN A 121 13.66 6.97 -11.02
N ASN A 122 14.18 5.80 -11.38
CA ASN A 122 13.59 4.97 -12.43
C ASN A 122 13.94 3.48 -12.24
N PRO A 123 13.12 2.56 -12.79
CA PRO A 123 13.33 1.11 -12.67
C PRO A 123 14.64 0.59 -13.28
N ASP A 124 15.22 1.29 -14.27
CA ASP A 124 16.47 0.84 -14.92
C ASP A 124 17.65 0.85 -13.95
N GLN A 125 17.61 1.70 -12.93
CA GLN A 125 18.62 1.72 -11.89
C GLN A 125 18.63 0.41 -11.08
N ILE A 126 17.48 -0.22 -10.87
CA ILE A 126 17.37 -1.53 -10.21
C ILE A 126 18.12 -2.59 -10.99
N ASN A 127 17.91 -2.64 -12.32
CA ASN A 127 18.59 -3.60 -13.18
C ASN A 127 20.12 -3.43 -13.14
N ARG A 128 20.60 -2.19 -13.13
CA ARG A 128 22.04 -1.92 -13.01
C ARG A 128 22.60 -2.37 -11.66
N ILE A 129 21.88 -2.15 -10.57
CA ILE A 129 22.26 -2.61 -9.24
C ILE A 129 22.37 -4.13 -9.23
N ILE A 130 21.33 -4.86 -9.68
CA ILE A 130 21.29 -6.31 -9.68
C ILE A 130 22.45 -6.91 -10.49
N GLN A 131 22.82 -6.28 -11.61
CA GLN A 131 23.94 -6.74 -12.44
C GLN A 131 25.32 -6.47 -11.83
N THR A 132 25.43 -5.47 -10.96
CA THR A 132 26.72 -5.02 -10.41
C THR A 132 27.02 -5.60 -9.04
N VAL A 133 25.98 -5.87 -8.24
CA VAL A 133 26.12 -6.33 -6.85
C VAL A 133 26.51 -7.80 -6.79
N ASN A 134 27.55 -8.11 -5.98
CA ASN A 134 27.85 -9.50 -5.63
C ASN A 134 26.78 -10.04 -4.67
N THR A 135 26.20 -11.18 -5.02
CA THR A 135 25.10 -11.77 -4.24
C THR A 135 25.52 -12.39 -2.91
N LYS A 136 26.84 -12.65 -2.68
CA LYS A 136 27.33 -13.17 -1.41
C LYS A 136 27.10 -12.14 -0.29
N GLY A 137 26.44 -12.55 0.76
CA GLY A 137 26.07 -11.67 1.86
C GLY A 137 24.83 -10.79 1.61
N ILE A 138 24.23 -10.86 0.43
CA ILE A 138 22.90 -10.26 0.19
C ILE A 138 21.82 -11.24 0.66
N GLN A 139 20.99 -10.79 1.60
CA GLN A 139 19.88 -11.58 2.11
C GLN A 139 18.61 -11.35 1.29
N SER A 140 18.32 -10.10 0.94
CA SER A 140 17.16 -9.76 0.14
C SER A 140 17.36 -8.46 -0.63
N MET A 141 16.67 -8.35 -1.76
CA MET A 141 16.48 -7.12 -2.53
C MET A 141 15.01 -7.03 -2.91
N ASN A 142 14.34 -5.94 -2.57
CA ASN A 142 12.92 -5.75 -2.87
C ASN A 142 12.59 -4.27 -3.05
N ILE A 143 11.55 -4.02 -3.84
CA ILE A 143 10.96 -2.69 -3.94
C ILE A 143 10.14 -2.46 -2.67
N GLY A 144 10.45 -1.37 -1.99
CA GLY A 144 9.68 -0.89 -0.85
C GLY A 144 8.60 0.10 -1.27
N GLU A 145 8.71 1.35 -0.85
CA GLU A 145 7.74 2.39 -1.17
C GLU A 145 7.94 2.93 -2.60
N LEU A 146 6.84 3.14 -3.31
CA LEU A 146 6.80 3.86 -4.57
C LEU A 146 6.12 5.21 -4.33
N LYS A 147 6.73 6.31 -4.78
CA LYS A 147 6.18 7.65 -4.61
C LYS A 147 6.00 8.33 -5.96
N ASN A 148 5.05 9.25 -5.98
CA ASN A 148 4.86 10.19 -7.07
C ASN A 148 4.44 11.53 -6.46
N LYS A 149 5.13 12.61 -6.81
CA LYS A 149 4.89 13.96 -6.27
C LYS A 149 3.48 14.48 -6.57
N ASP A 150 2.91 14.05 -7.68
CA ASP A 150 1.60 14.49 -8.17
C ASP A 150 0.48 13.50 -7.78
N LEU A 151 0.76 12.53 -6.88
CA LEU A 151 -0.19 11.48 -6.48
C LEU A 151 -1.55 12.03 -6.03
N GLN A 152 -1.55 13.16 -5.31
CA GLN A 152 -2.80 13.78 -4.84
C GLN A 152 -3.65 14.33 -6.00
N GLU A 153 -3.02 14.88 -7.03
CA GLU A 153 -3.74 15.34 -8.22
C GLU A 153 -4.28 14.17 -9.04
N TYR A 154 -3.51 13.09 -9.20
CA TYR A 154 -4.00 11.85 -9.82
C TYR A 154 -5.21 11.27 -9.07
N ARG A 155 -5.15 11.24 -7.74
CA ARG A 155 -6.28 10.77 -6.91
C ARG A 155 -7.53 11.64 -7.12
N LYS A 156 -7.37 12.95 -7.10
CA LYS A 156 -8.47 13.89 -7.34
C LYS A 156 -9.08 13.68 -8.73
N GLN A 157 -8.24 13.58 -9.76
CA GLN A 157 -8.70 13.35 -11.12
C GLN A 157 -9.43 12.01 -11.24
N GLY A 158 -8.90 10.96 -10.64
CA GLY A 158 -9.53 9.63 -10.59
C GLY A 158 -10.93 9.69 -9.96
N LYS A 159 -11.11 10.41 -8.84
CA LYS A 159 -12.44 10.61 -8.23
C LYS A 159 -13.41 11.33 -9.16
N ILE A 160 -12.95 12.34 -9.88
CA ILE A 160 -13.78 13.06 -10.87
C ILE A 160 -14.20 12.12 -12.01
N GLU A 161 -13.30 11.31 -12.53
CA GLU A 161 -13.61 10.34 -13.59
C GLU A 161 -14.56 9.24 -13.11
N ALA A 162 -14.40 8.75 -11.88
CA ALA A 162 -15.33 7.80 -11.26
C ALA A 162 -16.76 8.39 -11.14
N LEU A 163 -16.90 9.66 -10.75
CA LEU A 163 -18.20 10.34 -10.70
C LEU A 163 -18.83 10.49 -12.09
N LYS A 164 -18.04 10.82 -13.12
CA LYS A 164 -18.50 10.87 -14.51
C LYS A 164 -18.98 9.49 -14.98
N ALA A 165 -18.22 8.44 -14.69
CA ALA A 165 -18.59 7.06 -15.03
C ALA A 165 -19.89 6.63 -14.33
N ALA A 166 -20.07 6.97 -13.04
CA ALA A 166 -21.32 6.74 -12.31
C ALA A 166 -22.51 7.43 -12.98
N ARG A 167 -22.35 8.71 -13.33
CA ARG A 167 -23.40 9.47 -14.02
C ARG A 167 -23.77 8.87 -15.36
N GLN A 168 -22.78 8.56 -16.19
CA GLN A 168 -23.02 7.90 -17.49
C GLN A 168 -23.76 6.57 -17.34
N LYS A 169 -23.36 5.77 -16.32
CA LYS A 169 -24.03 4.51 -15.99
C LYS A 169 -25.48 4.75 -15.60
N ALA A 170 -25.77 5.73 -14.75
CA ALA A 170 -27.13 6.07 -14.38
C ALA A 170 -27.96 6.51 -15.59
N ASP A 171 -27.41 7.36 -16.47
CA ASP A 171 -28.08 7.86 -17.67
C ASP A 171 -28.53 6.72 -18.60
N TYR A 172 -27.61 5.81 -18.96
CA TYR A 172 -27.99 4.73 -19.89
C TYR A 172 -28.95 3.70 -19.26
N LEU A 173 -28.85 3.44 -17.95
CA LEU A 173 -29.75 2.53 -17.26
C LEU A 173 -31.18 3.09 -17.19
N VAL A 174 -31.36 4.35 -16.83
CA VAL A 174 -32.70 4.96 -16.77
C VAL A 174 -33.30 5.16 -18.17
N ALA A 175 -32.46 5.48 -19.17
CA ALA A 175 -32.88 5.58 -20.55
C ALA A 175 -33.40 4.21 -21.10
N ALA A 176 -32.72 3.11 -20.76
CA ALA A 176 -33.18 1.76 -21.12
C ALA A 176 -34.55 1.39 -20.51
N MET A 177 -34.93 2.05 -19.42
CA MET A 177 -36.24 1.91 -18.78
C MET A 177 -37.27 2.94 -19.30
N GLY A 178 -36.95 3.73 -20.34
CA GLY A 178 -37.80 4.77 -20.87
C GLY A 178 -37.97 5.97 -19.92
N GLN A 179 -37.03 6.16 -18.96
CA GLN A 179 -37.08 7.20 -17.97
C GLN A 179 -36.00 8.28 -18.24
N LYS A 180 -36.04 9.37 -17.50
CA LYS A 180 -34.99 10.42 -17.51
C LYS A 180 -34.34 10.51 -16.14
N LEU A 181 -33.00 10.67 -16.14
CA LEU A 181 -32.24 10.88 -14.91
C LEU A 181 -32.61 12.24 -14.28
N GLY A 182 -32.90 12.22 -12.99
CA GLY A 182 -33.13 13.41 -12.18
C GLY A 182 -31.85 13.99 -11.57
N ASN A 183 -32.04 14.81 -10.53
CA ASN A 183 -30.93 15.37 -9.77
C ASN A 183 -30.25 14.35 -8.90
N VAL A 184 -28.97 14.59 -8.62
CA VAL A 184 -28.22 13.79 -7.66
C VAL A 184 -28.80 14.00 -6.26
N LEU A 185 -29.18 12.91 -5.59
CA LEU A 185 -29.71 12.95 -4.22
C LEU A 185 -28.59 12.81 -3.18
N ARG A 186 -27.59 11.96 -3.47
CA ARG A 186 -26.51 11.67 -2.54
C ARG A 186 -25.26 11.23 -3.29
N ILE A 187 -24.10 11.66 -2.78
CA ILE A 187 -22.79 11.14 -3.18
C ILE A 187 -22.16 10.54 -1.93
N VAL A 188 -21.66 9.32 -2.05
CA VAL A 188 -20.92 8.64 -1.00
C VAL A 188 -19.54 8.30 -1.57
N GLU A 189 -18.52 8.78 -0.89
CA GLU A 189 -17.14 8.40 -1.16
C GLU A 189 -16.77 7.29 -0.15
N PRO A 190 -16.50 6.05 -0.59
CA PRO A 190 -16.01 5.02 0.30
C PRO A 190 -14.60 5.37 0.79
N GLU A 191 -14.25 4.88 1.98
CA GLU A 191 -12.87 5.01 2.49
C GLU A 191 -11.88 4.45 1.47
N GLU A 192 -10.78 5.18 1.24
CA GLU A 192 -9.72 4.74 0.35
C GLU A 192 -9.10 3.45 0.90
N ARG A 193 -9.33 2.34 0.23
CA ARG A 193 -8.51 1.16 0.45
C ARG A 193 -7.15 1.45 -0.20
N SER A 194 -6.12 1.62 0.62
CA SER A 194 -4.76 1.67 0.11
C SER A 194 -4.43 0.30 -0.46
N PHE A 195 -4.44 0.17 -1.78
CA PHE A 195 -3.86 -0.98 -2.44
C PHE A 195 -2.35 -0.74 -2.47
N SER A 196 -1.60 -1.49 -1.68
CA SER A 196 -0.17 -1.62 -1.92
C SER A 196 -0.02 -2.56 -3.10
N TYR A 197 0.53 -2.06 -4.20
CA TYR A 197 0.88 -2.90 -5.34
C TYR A 197 2.18 -3.64 -5.00
N PHE A 198 2.13 -4.94 -5.08
CA PHE A 198 3.28 -5.83 -5.12
C PHE A 198 3.36 -6.46 -6.49
#